data_149af211636d987c5050b9ca169499d2
#
_entry.id   149af211636d987c5050b9ca169499d2
#
_cell.length_a   1.000
_cell.length_b   1.000
_cell.length_c   1.000
_cell.angle_alpha   90.00
_cell.angle_beta   90.00
_cell.angle_gamma   90.00
#
_symmetry.space_group_name_H-M   'P 1'
#
loop_
_entity.id
_entity.type
_entity.pdbx_description
1 polymer ?
#
loop_
_entity_poly.entity_id
_entity_poly.type
_entity_poly.pdbx_seq_one_letter_code
_entity_poly.pdbx_strand_id
1 'polypeptide(L)'
;MKPIDEFVRQMMASAERVRAGDPGAATDVIQRALQQAGLMTPAAPAEDTPTIIDINPAPGATQAPPRAKVRPRSPMTGARPGWQRQPHAPADLGPGRFIDGSFACPEGRRRYKLYVPAGAAEGPRPLVVMLHGCTQNADDFAAGTAMNSIAEEHGCLVLYPEQDRSANHNSCWNWFEPGQQRRGSGEPAILAAMTREILAEHGADPRRVYAAGLSAGGAMASILGAEYPELFAAIGIHSGLAAGTGKDMISGLHAMKHPPSPTPAGQGVPVIVFHGDADHVVNAGNGEAVLRQFSGAQAGSMQRERQDGNAGGRRFTRSCWRDAQGRRLAEHWLVHGMGHAWAGGKAAGSHTDASGPNASSEMLAFFLEHGR
;
A
#
# COMPACT_ATOMS: atom_id res chain seq x y z
N MET A 1 14.31 8.46 29.94
CA MET A 1 14.00 8.85 28.55
C MET A 1 13.55 7.61 27.81
N LYS A 2 12.44 7.64 27.10
CA LYS A 2 11.93 6.47 26.39
C LYS A 2 12.79 6.25 25.13
N PRO A 3 13.04 5.01 24.66
CA PRO A 3 13.89 4.72 23.50
C PRO A 3 13.46 5.46 22.23
N ILE A 4 12.18 5.79 22.10
CA ILE A 4 11.60 6.51 20.96
C ILE A 4 12.04 7.98 20.92
N ASP A 5 12.14 8.65 22.07
CA ASP A 5 12.56 10.06 22.13
C ASP A 5 14.03 10.21 21.69
N GLU A 6 14.86 9.21 21.99
CA GLU A 6 16.24 9.15 21.56
C GLU A 6 16.37 8.92 20.06
N PHE A 7 15.58 8.01 19.50
CA PHE A 7 15.56 7.74 18.05
C PHE A 7 15.14 8.97 17.25
N VAL A 8 14.06 9.65 17.67
CA VAL A 8 13.58 10.89 17.03
C VAL A 8 14.64 11.98 17.08
N ARG A 9 15.34 12.14 18.21
CA ARG A 9 16.41 13.12 18.36
C ARG A 9 17.59 12.83 17.42
N GLN A 10 17.97 11.57 17.26
CA GLN A 10 19.04 11.15 16.34
C GLN A 10 18.66 11.38 14.88
N MET A 11 17.40 11.13 14.50
CA MET A 11 16.90 11.43 13.17
C MET A 11 16.89 12.94 12.86
N MET A 12 16.52 13.78 13.83
CA MET A 12 16.63 15.24 13.69
C MET A 12 18.08 15.72 13.51
N ALA A 13 19.01 15.16 14.29
CA ALA A 13 20.44 15.47 14.15
C ALA A 13 20.99 15.04 12.77
N SER A 14 20.51 13.95 12.21
CA SER A 14 20.85 13.51 10.85
C SER A 14 20.37 14.51 9.79
N ALA A 15 19.14 15.00 9.91
CA ALA A 15 18.58 16.00 8.99
C ALA A 15 19.36 17.33 9.02
N GLU A 16 19.85 17.76 10.19
CA GLU A 16 20.70 18.94 10.31
C GLU A 16 22.06 18.74 9.61
N ARG A 17 22.65 17.54 9.70
CA ARG A 17 23.92 17.22 9.02
C ARG A 17 23.78 17.22 7.50
N VAL A 18 22.66 16.72 6.95
CA VAL A 18 22.35 16.83 5.52
C VAL A 18 22.28 18.30 5.09
N ARG A 19 21.60 19.15 5.87
CA ARG A 19 21.53 20.59 5.61
C ARG A 19 22.89 21.29 5.69
N ALA A 20 23.78 20.78 6.51
CA ALA A 20 25.16 21.28 6.65
C ALA A 20 26.11 20.76 5.54
N GLY A 21 25.63 19.98 4.58
CA GLY A 21 26.40 19.47 3.44
C GLY A 21 27.25 18.23 3.75
N ASP A 22 26.96 17.50 4.82
CA ASP A 22 27.65 16.26 5.21
C ASP A 22 26.68 15.04 5.22
N PRO A 23 26.36 14.49 4.06
CA PRO A 23 25.47 13.34 3.92
C PRO A 23 26.08 12.04 4.46
N GLY A 24 27.42 11.92 4.49
CA GLY A 24 28.11 10.76 5.05
C GLY A 24 27.87 10.64 6.56
N ALA A 25 28.14 11.70 7.31
CA ALA A 25 27.88 11.74 8.74
C ALA A 25 26.38 11.62 9.10
N ALA A 26 25.47 12.04 8.21
CA ALA A 26 24.04 11.81 8.38
C ALA A 26 23.68 10.32 8.27
N THR A 27 24.29 9.60 7.31
CA THR A 27 24.10 8.14 7.14
C THR A 27 24.58 7.37 8.36
N ASP A 28 25.72 7.72 8.94
CA ASP A 28 26.25 7.09 10.16
C ASP A 28 25.33 7.28 11.37
N VAL A 29 24.70 8.44 11.49
CA VAL A 29 23.71 8.71 12.55
C VAL A 29 22.48 7.84 12.38
N ILE A 30 21.97 7.72 11.16
CA ILE A 30 20.81 6.88 10.84
C ILE A 30 21.11 5.41 11.13
N GLN A 31 22.24 4.88 10.67
CA GLN A 31 22.62 3.48 10.90
C GLN A 31 22.73 3.15 12.39
N ARG A 32 23.35 4.01 13.17
CA ARG A 32 23.42 3.86 14.64
C ARG A 32 22.05 3.91 15.30
N ALA A 33 21.18 4.80 14.86
CA ALA A 33 19.81 4.89 15.37
C ALA A 33 19.01 3.62 15.10
N LEU A 34 19.14 3.05 13.89
CA LEU A 34 18.46 1.81 13.49
C LEU A 34 19.01 0.59 14.25
N GLN A 35 20.32 0.52 14.50
CA GLN A 35 20.94 -0.54 15.31
C GLN A 35 20.49 -0.46 16.78
N GLN A 36 20.44 0.72 17.37
CA GLN A 36 19.98 0.93 18.76
C GLN A 36 18.48 0.66 18.91
N ALA A 37 17.71 0.86 17.85
CA ALA A 37 16.29 0.51 17.82
C ALA A 37 16.01 -0.98 17.56
N GLY A 38 17.06 -1.80 17.34
CA GLY A 38 16.94 -3.23 17.02
C GLY A 38 16.38 -3.51 15.62
N LEU A 39 16.40 -2.51 14.75
CA LEU A 39 15.88 -2.60 13.37
C LEU A 39 16.95 -3.00 12.34
N MET A 40 18.23 -3.05 12.75
CA MET A 40 19.36 -3.58 11.97
C MET A 40 20.29 -4.41 12.85
N THR A 41 20.73 -5.55 12.34
CA THR A 41 21.83 -6.31 12.94
C THR A 41 23.16 -5.59 12.70
N PRO A 42 24.09 -5.54 13.68
CA PRO A 42 25.43 -5.01 13.45
C PRO A 42 26.12 -5.78 12.33
N ALA A 43 26.68 -5.09 11.36
CA ALA A 43 27.58 -5.70 10.38
C ALA A 43 28.80 -6.23 11.16
N ALA A 44 29.18 -7.48 10.89
CA ALA A 44 30.45 -8.03 11.38
C ALA A 44 31.60 -7.12 10.92
N PRO A 45 32.65 -6.90 11.76
CA PRO A 45 33.77 -6.08 11.36
C PRO A 45 34.40 -6.65 10.11
N ALA A 46 34.47 -5.86 9.04
CA ALA A 46 35.22 -6.20 7.85
C ALA A 46 36.70 -6.05 8.18
N GLU A 47 37.40 -7.18 8.36
CA GLU A 47 38.83 -7.24 8.17
C GLU A 47 39.07 -7.19 6.67
N ASP A 48 39.36 -6.01 6.14
CA ASP A 48 40.27 -5.85 4.99
C ASP A 48 40.40 -4.36 4.66
N THR A 49 41.63 -3.91 4.74
CA THR A 49 42.08 -2.58 4.28
C THR A 49 41.87 -2.51 2.76
N PRO A 50 41.19 -1.47 2.21
CA PRO A 50 41.07 -1.33 0.77
C PRO A 50 42.45 -0.99 0.20
N THR A 51 43.00 -1.90 -0.64
CA THR A 51 44.13 -1.60 -1.49
C THR A 51 43.69 -0.60 -2.54
N ILE A 52 44.18 0.63 -2.44
CA ILE A 52 44.00 1.68 -3.46
C ILE A 52 44.77 1.23 -4.70
N ILE A 53 44.07 0.85 -5.76
CA ILE A 53 44.66 0.63 -7.09
C ILE A 53 44.79 1.99 -7.75
N ASP A 54 46.03 2.48 -7.85
CA ASP A 54 46.36 3.66 -8.64
C ASP A 54 46.25 3.32 -10.13
N ILE A 55 45.29 3.92 -10.82
CA ILE A 55 45.03 3.68 -12.24
C ILE A 55 45.90 4.55 -13.18
N ASN A 56 46.89 5.30 -12.65
CA ASN A 56 47.84 6.09 -13.42
C ASN A 56 49.28 5.79 -13.01
N PRO A 57 49.92 4.67 -13.49
CA PRO A 57 51.32 4.44 -13.21
C PRO A 57 52.22 5.36 -14.06
N ALA A 58 53.16 6.05 -13.37
CA ALA A 58 54.23 6.80 -14.03
C ALA A 58 55.13 5.85 -14.87
N PRO A 59 55.67 6.29 -16.02
CA PRO A 59 56.45 5.42 -16.88
C PRO A 59 57.86 5.18 -16.33
N GLY A 60 58.17 3.92 -16.06
CA GLY A 60 59.55 3.45 -15.85
C GLY A 60 59.82 2.73 -14.57
N ALA A 61 59.60 1.42 -14.49
CA ALA A 61 60.41 0.43 -13.80
C ALA A 61 60.00 -0.98 -14.14
N THR A 62 60.80 -1.65 -14.99
CA THR A 62 60.78 -3.08 -15.27
C THR A 62 61.47 -3.83 -14.14
N GLN A 63 60.70 -4.63 -13.37
CA GLN A 63 61.19 -5.83 -12.72
C GLN A 63 60.04 -6.79 -12.46
N ALA A 64 60.09 -7.98 -13.11
CA ALA A 64 59.14 -9.06 -12.92
C ALA A 64 59.43 -9.84 -11.65
N PRO A 65 58.46 -10.15 -10.80
CA PRO A 65 58.63 -11.07 -9.68
C PRO A 65 58.51 -12.55 -10.15
N PRO A 66 59.07 -13.52 -9.40
CA PRO A 66 59.20 -14.92 -9.82
C PRO A 66 57.85 -15.63 -9.80
N ARG A 67 57.62 -16.44 -10.83
CA ARG A 67 56.43 -17.27 -11.01
C ARG A 67 56.29 -18.31 -9.89
N ALA A 68 55.28 -18.17 -9.06
CA ALA A 68 54.78 -19.21 -8.19
C ALA A 68 53.98 -20.25 -9.00
N LYS A 69 54.30 -21.55 -8.77
CA LYS A 69 53.60 -22.65 -9.42
C LYS A 69 52.16 -22.76 -8.92
N VAL A 70 51.21 -22.45 -9.77
CA VAL A 70 49.78 -22.60 -9.51
C VAL A 70 49.40 -24.08 -9.66
N ARG A 71 48.95 -24.71 -8.57
CA ARG A 71 48.23 -25.97 -8.62
C ARG A 71 46.81 -25.74 -9.14
N PRO A 72 46.27 -26.55 -10.04
CA PRO A 72 44.90 -26.41 -10.50
C PRO A 72 43.94 -26.72 -9.34
N ARG A 73 43.16 -25.72 -8.91
CA ARG A 73 42.02 -25.91 -8.04
C ARG A 73 40.82 -26.32 -8.90
N SER A 74 40.20 -27.44 -8.53
CA SER A 74 38.90 -27.88 -9.05
C SER A 74 37.86 -26.77 -8.89
N PRO A 75 36.91 -26.58 -9.84
CA PRO A 75 35.87 -25.58 -9.71
C PRO A 75 34.92 -25.98 -8.58
N MET A 76 35.03 -25.29 -7.44
CA MET A 76 33.95 -25.29 -6.46
C MET A 76 32.82 -24.43 -7.02
N THR A 77 31.78 -25.05 -7.51
CA THR A 77 30.49 -24.45 -7.78
C THR A 77 29.81 -24.13 -6.45
N GLY A 78 30.25 -23.07 -5.80
CA GLY A 78 29.56 -22.46 -4.68
C GLY A 78 28.74 -21.31 -5.21
N ALA A 79 27.52 -21.58 -5.66
CA ALA A 79 26.55 -20.55 -5.91
C ALA A 79 26.24 -19.87 -4.57
N ARG A 80 26.58 -18.58 -4.44
CA ARG A 80 26.02 -17.72 -3.40
C ARG A 80 24.49 -17.80 -3.55
N PRO A 81 23.71 -17.89 -2.46
CA PRO A 81 22.29 -17.74 -2.55
C PRO A 81 22.02 -16.28 -2.92
N GLY A 82 22.03 -15.97 -4.21
CA GLY A 82 21.32 -14.82 -4.69
C GLY A 82 19.87 -15.02 -4.30
N TRP A 83 19.23 -14.01 -3.78
CA TRP A 83 17.79 -13.95 -3.66
C TRP A 83 17.22 -14.03 -5.07
N GLN A 84 17.13 -15.27 -5.59
CA GLN A 84 16.32 -15.54 -6.76
C GLN A 84 14.89 -15.30 -6.29
N ARG A 85 14.26 -14.23 -6.79
CA ARG A 85 12.80 -14.17 -6.86
C ARG A 85 12.41 -15.49 -7.53
N GLN A 86 11.83 -16.39 -6.75
CA GLN A 86 11.18 -17.56 -7.35
C GLN A 86 10.15 -16.98 -8.32
N PRO A 87 10.12 -17.43 -9.59
CA PRO A 87 9.02 -17.08 -10.45
C PRO A 87 7.78 -17.59 -9.72
N HIS A 88 6.94 -16.67 -9.23
CA HIS A 88 5.62 -17.02 -8.74
C HIS A 88 4.94 -17.79 -9.88
N ALA A 89 4.35 -18.94 -9.57
CA ALA A 89 3.45 -19.59 -10.51
C ALA A 89 2.47 -18.53 -11.01
N PRO A 90 2.12 -18.50 -12.32
CA PRO A 90 1.19 -17.51 -12.82
C PRO A 90 -0.04 -17.57 -11.92
N ALA A 91 -0.33 -16.46 -11.25
CA ALA A 91 -1.50 -16.35 -10.40
C ALA A 91 -2.71 -16.62 -11.30
N ASP A 92 -3.62 -17.46 -10.84
CA ASP A 92 -4.91 -17.61 -11.51
C ASP A 92 -5.67 -16.28 -11.36
N LEU A 93 -5.51 -15.45 -12.39
CA LEU A 93 -6.11 -14.10 -12.44
C LEU A 93 -7.54 -14.16 -12.94
N GLY A 94 -8.12 -15.36 -13.08
CA GLY A 94 -9.46 -15.59 -13.61
C GLY A 94 -9.50 -15.68 -15.15
N PRO A 95 -10.65 -16.08 -15.73
CA PRO A 95 -10.80 -16.32 -17.17
C PRO A 95 -10.90 -15.03 -18.00
N GLY A 96 -11.07 -13.87 -17.37
CA GLY A 96 -11.14 -12.56 -18.02
C GLY A 96 -9.80 -12.10 -18.61
N ARG A 97 -9.78 -10.89 -19.15
CA ARG A 97 -8.58 -10.28 -19.71
C ARG A 97 -7.95 -9.34 -18.69
N PHE A 98 -6.65 -9.48 -18.45
CA PHE A 98 -5.87 -8.57 -17.62
C PHE A 98 -4.94 -7.75 -18.50
N ILE A 99 -5.31 -6.49 -18.75
CA ILE A 99 -4.79 -5.63 -19.82
C ILE A 99 -3.85 -4.60 -19.22
N ASP A 100 -2.66 -4.45 -19.81
CA ASP A 100 -1.73 -3.35 -19.50
C ASP A 100 -2.21 -2.06 -20.18
N GLY A 101 -2.09 -0.94 -19.43
CA GLY A 101 -2.41 0.38 -19.94
C GLY A 101 -1.53 1.47 -19.33
N SER A 102 -1.64 2.65 -19.88
CA SER A 102 -1.02 3.86 -19.32
C SER A 102 -1.92 5.05 -19.54
N PHE A 103 -2.05 5.86 -18.52
CA PHE A 103 -2.82 7.09 -18.51
C PHE A 103 -1.91 8.29 -18.30
N ALA A 104 -2.20 9.42 -18.95
CA ALA A 104 -1.46 10.67 -18.78
C ALA A 104 -2.41 11.87 -18.77
N CYS A 105 -2.17 12.77 -17.82
CA CYS A 105 -2.87 14.05 -17.70
C CYS A 105 -1.87 15.14 -17.28
N PRO A 106 -2.27 16.42 -17.13
CA PRO A 106 -1.37 17.49 -16.73
C PRO A 106 -0.64 17.22 -15.39
N GLU A 107 -1.28 16.50 -14.46
CA GLU A 107 -0.74 16.19 -13.14
C GLU A 107 0.29 15.05 -13.18
N GLY A 108 0.39 14.30 -14.28
CA GLY A 108 1.40 13.27 -14.47
C GLY A 108 0.91 12.05 -15.25
N ARG A 109 1.75 11.02 -15.22
CA ARG A 109 1.48 9.73 -15.88
C ARG A 109 1.52 8.61 -14.89
N ARG A 110 0.64 7.58 -15.05
CA ARG A 110 0.71 6.31 -14.34
C ARG A 110 0.41 5.16 -15.30
N ARG A 111 1.08 4.03 -15.08
CA ARG A 111 0.67 2.75 -15.66
C ARG A 111 -0.49 2.20 -14.86
N TYR A 112 -1.24 1.31 -15.47
CA TYR A 112 -2.29 0.55 -14.81
C TYR A 112 -2.44 -0.83 -15.44
N LYS A 113 -3.10 -1.73 -14.71
CA LYS A 113 -3.70 -2.93 -15.27
C LYS A 113 -5.21 -2.88 -15.10
N LEU A 114 -5.93 -3.40 -16.08
CA LEU A 114 -7.39 -3.47 -16.06
C LEU A 114 -7.83 -4.90 -16.24
N TYR A 115 -8.56 -5.41 -15.27
CA TYR A 115 -9.27 -6.68 -15.42
C TYR A 115 -10.64 -6.45 -16.02
N VAL A 116 -10.90 -7.18 -17.12
CA VAL A 116 -12.19 -7.18 -17.82
C VAL A 116 -12.75 -8.60 -17.75
N PRO A 117 -13.86 -8.85 -17.04
CA PRO A 117 -14.47 -10.16 -16.94
C PRO A 117 -14.81 -10.77 -18.30
N ALA A 118 -14.69 -12.12 -18.42
CA ALA A 118 -14.96 -12.84 -19.66
C ALA A 118 -16.44 -12.89 -20.01
N GLY A 119 -17.33 -12.92 -19.00
CA GLY A 119 -18.78 -13.01 -19.19
C GLY A 119 -19.36 -11.81 -19.94
N ALA A 120 -20.40 -12.03 -20.73
CA ALA A 120 -21.17 -10.95 -21.33
C ALA A 120 -21.83 -10.09 -20.24
N ALA A 121 -21.77 -8.76 -20.37
CA ALA A 121 -22.46 -7.88 -19.45
C ALA A 121 -23.91 -7.68 -19.90
N GLU A 122 -24.87 -7.83 -19.00
CA GLU A 122 -26.28 -7.48 -19.24
C GLU A 122 -26.56 -5.97 -19.18
N GLY A 123 -25.47 -5.15 -18.97
CA GLY A 123 -25.53 -3.70 -18.85
C GLY A 123 -24.19 -3.10 -18.46
N PRO A 124 -24.16 -1.79 -18.14
CA PRO A 124 -22.94 -1.14 -17.67
C PRO A 124 -22.39 -1.81 -16.40
N ARG A 125 -21.10 -2.16 -16.41
CA ARG A 125 -20.42 -2.89 -15.33
C ARG A 125 -20.00 -1.96 -14.20
N PRO A 126 -20.04 -2.39 -12.93
CA PRO A 126 -19.36 -1.69 -11.84
C PRO A 126 -17.85 -1.63 -12.07
N LEU A 127 -17.19 -0.62 -11.51
CA LEU A 127 -15.74 -0.46 -11.55
C LEU A 127 -15.17 -0.36 -10.12
N VAL A 128 -14.19 -1.21 -9.81
CA VAL A 128 -13.43 -1.16 -8.57
C VAL A 128 -12.00 -0.70 -8.87
N VAL A 129 -11.54 0.37 -8.22
CA VAL A 129 -10.16 0.84 -8.28
C VAL A 129 -9.40 0.27 -7.10
N MET A 130 -8.37 -0.55 -7.36
CA MET A 130 -7.58 -1.28 -6.37
C MET A 130 -6.19 -0.66 -6.24
N LEU A 131 -5.88 -0.07 -5.08
CA LEU A 131 -4.65 0.67 -4.81
C LEU A 131 -3.70 -0.15 -3.94
N HIS A 132 -2.56 -0.55 -4.51
CA HIS A 132 -1.57 -1.37 -3.85
C HIS A 132 -0.85 -0.65 -2.69
N GLY A 133 -0.26 -1.41 -1.77
CA GLY A 133 0.61 -0.89 -0.71
C GLY A 133 2.03 -0.55 -1.20
N CYS A 134 2.84 0.03 -0.31
CA CYS A 134 4.25 0.29 -0.59
C CYS A 134 4.97 -1.00 -1.01
N THR A 135 5.94 -0.88 -1.92
CA THR A 135 6.77 -1.97 -2.48
C THR A 135 6.03 -2.97 -3.38
N GLN A 136 4.72 -2.86 -3.48
CA GLN A 136 3.90 -3.67 -4.38
C GLN A 136 3.79 -3.04 -5.77
N ASN A 137 3.14 -3.76 -6.68
CA ASN A 137 2.71 -3.32 -8.00
C ASN A 137 1.32 -3.90 -8.33
N ALA A 138 0.77 -3.60 -9.49
CA ALA A 138 -0.54 -4.05 -9.92
C ALA A 138 -0.68 -5.58 -9.96
N ASP A 139 0.34 -6.30 -10.48
CA ASP A 139 0.32 -7.76 -10.58
C ASP A 139 0.34 -8.44 -9.21
N ASP A 140 1.24 -7.99 -8.33
CA ASP A 140 1.39 -8.51 -6.97
C ASP A 140 0.10 -8.29 -6.17
N PHE A 141 -0.50 -7.11 -6.28
CA PHE A 141 -1.72 -6.78 -5.55
C PHE A 141 -2.93 -7.52 -6.09
N ALA A 142 -3.07 -7.66 -7.41
CA ALA A 142 -4.14 -8.46 -8.02
C ALA A 142 -4.05 -9.94 -7.61
N ALA A 143 -2.84 -10.51 -7.65
CA ALA A 143 -2.59 -11.88 -7.23
C ALA A 143 -2.87 -12.10 -5.74
N GLY A 144 -2.42 -11.16 -4.90
CA GLY A 144 -2.57 -11.25 -3.44
C GLY A 144 -4.01 -11.07 -2.96
N THR A 145 -4.73 -10.11 -3.51
CA THR A 145 -6.13 -9.85 -3.15
C THR A 145 -7.11 -10.84 -3.77
N ALA A 146 -6.73 -11.49 -4.87
CA ALA A 146 -7.60 -12.31 -5.71
C ALA A 146 -8.90 -11.60 -6.15
N MET A 147 -8.88 -10.25 -6.20
CA MET A 147 -10.07 -9.46 -6.53
C MET A 147 -10.60 -9.78 -7.93
N ASN A 148 -9.72 -10.14 -8.89
CA ASN A 148 -10.13 -10.51 -10.24
C ASN A 148 -11.08 -11.71 -10.27
N SER A 149 -10.80 -12.76 -9.48
CA SER A 149 -11.66 -13.94 -9.41
C SER A 149 -13.04 -13.60 -8.87
N ILE A 150 -13.12 -12.74 -7.86
CA ILE A 150 -14.38 -12.29 -7.26
C ILE A 150 -15.12 -11.34 -8.22
N ALA A 151 -14.37 -10.46 -8.89
CA ALA A 151 -14.93 -9.54 -9.90
C ALA A 151 -15.51 -10.28 -11.12
N GLU A 152 -14.91 -11.42 -11.51
CA GLU A 152 -15.45 -12.29 -12.56
C GLU A 152 -16.85 -12.79 -12.21
N GLU A 153 -17.05 -13.26 -10.98
CA GLU A 153 -18.34 -13.78 -10.51
C GLU A 153 -19.44 -12.72 -10.51
N HIS A 154 -19.06 -11.45 -10.31
CA HIS A 154 -19.98 -10.31 -10.21
C HIS A 154 -20.00 -9.42 -11.45
N GLY A 155 -19.26 -9.75 -12.49
CA GLY A 155 -19.17 -8.96 -13.71
C GLY A 155 -18.57 -7.58 -13.55
N CYS A 156 -17.68 -7.36 -12.55
CA CYS A 156 -17.08 -6.07 -12.23
C CYS A 156 -15.76 -5.85 -12.98
N LEU A 157 -15.53 -4.64 -13.49
CA LEU A 157 -14.20 -4.20 -13.90
C LEU A 157 -13.32 -3.95 -12.68
N VAL A 158 -12.01 -4.26 -12.78
CA VAL A 158 -11.06 -3.91 -11.72
C VAL A 158 -9.87 -3.17 -12.31
N LEU A 159 -9.69 -1.92 -11.91
CA LEU A 159 -8.59 -1.06 -12.30
C LEU A 159 -7.51 -1.08 -11.20
N TYR A 160 -6.27 -1.40 -11.58
CA TYR A 160 -5.10 -1.40 -10.72
C TYR A 160 -4.10 -0.34 -11.18
N PRO A 161 -4.23 0.92 -10.75
CA PRO A 161 -3.20 1.92 -10.97
C PRO A 161 -1.89 1.49 -10.31
N GLU A 162 -0.76 1.84 -10.95
CA GLU A 162 0.57 1.50 -10.46
C GLU A 162 1.35 2.76 -10.11
N GLN A 163 1.87 2.83 -8.87
CA GLN A 163 2.71 3.93 -8.46
C GLN A 163 4.08 3.83 -9.13
N ASP A 164 4.50 4.91 -9.77
CA ASP A 164 5.79 4.99 -10.46
C ASP A 164 6.93 5.18 -9.45
N ARG A 165 8.03 4.42 -9.64
CA ARG A 165 9.23 4.56 -8.80
C ARG A 165 9.92 5.91 -8.93
N SER A 166 9.71 6.63 -10.03
CA SER A 166 10.18 8.01 -10.17
C SER A 166 9.41 8.99 -9.29
N ALA A 167 8.14 8.70 -8.97
CA ALA A 167 7.33 9.49 -8.05
C ALA A 167 7.59 9.11 -6.58
N ASN A 168 7.90 7.83 -6.32
CA ASN A 168 8.28 7.34 -5.00
C ASN A 168 9.12 6.07 -5.11
N HIS A 169 10.37 6.07 -4.62
CA HIS A 169 11.32 4.96 -4.74
C HIS A 169 10.81 3.62 -4.19
N ASN A 170 9.94 3.66 -3.19
CA ASN A 170 9.31 2.49 -2.59
C ASN A 170 7.96 2.15 -3.21
N SER A 171 7.61 2.78 -4.35
CA SER A 171 6.28 2.64 -4.96
C SER A 171 5.14 2.90 -3.98
N CYS A 172 5.33 3.77 -2.97
CA CYS A 172 4.28 4.21 -2.06
C CYS A 172 3.47 5.34 -2.70
N TRP A 173 2.16 5.33 -2.54
CA TRP A 173 1.35 6.53 -2.76
C TRP A 173 1.77 7.60 -1.77
N ASN A 174 1.95 8.84 -2.23
CA ASN A 174 2.49 9.94 -1.41
C ASN A 174 1.40 10.60 -0.54
N TRP A 175 0.55 9.80 0.10
CA TRP A 175 -0.62 10.20 0.89
C TRP A 175 -0.32 11.19 2.03
N PHE A 176 0.94 11.29 2.46
CA PHE A 176 1.39 12.17 3.55
C PHE A 176 1.78 13.58 3.07
N GLU A 177 1.87 13.82 1.75
CA GLU A 177 2.24 15.12 1.19
C GLU A 177 1.00 15.97 0.94
N PRO A 178 0.97 17.27 1.36
CA PRO A 178 -0.19 18.14 1.18
C PRO A 178 -0.68 18.28 -0.27
N GLY A 179 0.25 18.29 -1.24
CA GLY A 179 -0.05 18.33 -2.67
C GLY A 179 -0.71 17.07 -3.21
N GLN A 180 -0.63 15.96 -2.47
CA GLN A 180 -1.18 14.66 -2.84
C GLN A 180 -2.48 14.32 -2.07
N GLN A 181 -3.11 15.33 -1.46
CA GLN A 181 -4.29 15.13 -0.61
C GLN A 181 -5.48 16.00 -1.03
N ARG A 182 -5.43 16.62 -2.20
CA ARG A 182 -6.44 17.60 -2.62
C ARG A 182 -6.99 17.29 -3.99
N ARG A 183 -8.26 17.60 -4.17
CA ARG A 183 -8.91 17.60 -5.48
C ARG A 183 -8.13 18.44 -6.49
N GLY A 184 -7.99 17.94 -7.72
CA GLY A 184 -7.34 18.65 -8.83
C GLY A 184 -5.82 18.76 -8.68
N SER A 185 -5.20 18.01 -7.78
CA SER A 185 -3.75 18.05 -7.55
C SER A 185 -3.17 16.66 -7.38
N GLY A 186 -1.97 16.44 -7.95
CA GLY A 186 -1.15 15.27 -7.73
C GLY A 186 -1.81 13.91 -8.03
N GLU A 187 -1.49 12.91 -7.23
CA GLU A 187 -1.95 11.53 -7.43
C GLU A 187 -3.48 11.38 -7.39
N PRO A 188 -4.23 12.02 -6.46
CA PRO A 188 -5.69 11.92 -6.47
C PRO A 188 -6.32 12.43 -7.77
N ALA A 189 -5.76 13.49 -8.38
CA ALA A 189 -6.24 14.00 -9.66
C ALA A 189 -5.97 13.03 -10.80
N ILE A 190 -4.76 12.44 -10.85
CA ILE A 190 -4.41 11.41 -11.85
C ILE A 190 -5.35 10.22 -11.74
N LEU A 191 -5.55 9.70 -10.51
CA LEU A 191 -6.40 8.53 -10.26
C LEU A 191 -7.87 8.80 -10.61
N ALA A 192 -8.40 9.97 -10.25
CA ALA A 192 -9.77 10.34 -10.59
C ALA A 192 -9.97 10.52 -12.10
N ALA A 193 -9.01 11.13 -12.81
CA ALA A 193 -9.07 11.31 -14.26
C ALA A 193 -8.94 9.96 -14.98
N MET A 194 -8.00 9.10 -14.58
CA MET A 194 -7.85 7.73 -15.09
C MET A 194 -9.15 6.93 -14.90
N THR A 195 -9.76 7.01 -13.73
CA THR A 195 -11.04 6.33 -13.45
C THR A 195 -12.13 6.77 -14.42
N ARG A 196 -12.24 8.08 -14.70
CA ARG A 196 -13.22 8.62 -15.65
C ARG A 196 -12.97 8.17 -17.08
N GLU A 197 -11.70 8.06 -17.50
CA GLU A 197 -11.33 7.54 -18.81
C GLU A 197 -11.77 6.08 -18.97
N ILE A 198 -11.43 5.23 -18.00
CA ILE A 198 -11.84 3.82 -18.00
C ILE A 198 -13.36 3.66 -18.00
N LEU A 199 -14.09 4.50 -17.24
CA LEU A 199 -15.55 4.50 -17.28
C LEU A 199 -16.09 4.75 -18.69
N ALA A 200 -15.53 5.73 -19.40
CA ALA A 200 -15.96 6.10 -20.75
C ALA A 200 -15.56 5.04 -21.78
N GLU A 201 -14.32 4.56 -21.75
CA GLU A 201 -13.78 3.60 -22.72
C GLU A 201 -14.46 2.22 -22.65
N HIS A 202 -14.81 1.78 -21.44
CA HIS A 202 -15.40 0.46 -21.20
C HIS A 202 -16.91 0.50 -20.98
N GLY A 203 -17.56 1.66 -21.11
CA GLY A 203 -18.99 1.81 -20.89
C GLY A 203 -19.42 1.34 -19.50
N ALA A 204 -18.59 1.60 -18.47
CA ALA A 204 -18.89 1.18 -17.10
C ALA A 204 -19.97 2.07 -16.46
N ASP A 205 -20.61 1.58 -15.38
CA ASP A 205 -21.66 2.31 -14.68
C ASP A 205 -21.08 3.45 -13.83
N PRO A 206 -21.27 4.71 -14.18
CA PRO A 206 -20.71 5.84 -13.42
C PRO A 206 -21.33 5.99 -12.02
N ARG A 207 -22.40 5.29 -11.72
CA ARG A 207 -23.03 5.28 -10.39
C ARG A 207 -22.44 4.20 -9.48
N ARG A 208 -21.73 3.19 -10.04
CA ARG A 208 -21.17 2.05 -9.30
C ARG A 208 -19.65 2.01 -9.45
N VAL A 209 -19.00 3.04 -8.91
CA VAL A 209 -17.54 3.20 -8.91
C VAL A 209 -17.05 3.18 -7.48
N TYR A 210 -16.05 2.36 -7.21
CA TYR A 210 -15.52 2.12 -5.86
C TYR A 210 -14.00 2.22 -5.85
N ALA A 211 -13.43 2.55 -4.68
CA ALA A 211 -11.98 2.52 -4.49
C ALA A 211 -11.63 1.72 -3.24
N ALA A 212 -10.63 0.86 -3.34
CA ALA A 212 -10.10 0.14 -2.19
C ALA A 212 -8.58 0.08 -2.24
N GLY A 213 -7.93 -0.14 -1.07
CA GLY A 213 -6.50 -0.28 -1.05
C GLY A 213 -5.94 -0.75 0.28
N LEU A 214 -4.67 -1.16 0.23
CA LEU A 214 -3.89 -1.61 1.38
C LEU A 214 -2.88 -0.53 1.80
N SER A 215 -2.76 -0.26 3.10
CA SER A 215 -1.68 0.59 3.65
C SER A 215 -1.68 1.99 3.01
N ALA A 216 -0.61 2.38 2.31
CA ALA A 216 -0.55 3.63 1.53
C ALA A 216 -1.67 3.71 0.48
N GLY A 217 -2.03 2.57 -0.16
CA GLY A 217 -3.18 2.50 -1.07
C GLY A 217 -4.52 2.71 -0.35
N GLY A 218 -4.66 2.21 0.88
CA GLY A 218 -5.81 2.47 1.73
C GLY A 218 -5.92 3.94 2.13
N ALA A 219 -4.80 4.58 2.48
CA ALA A 219 -4.77 6.02 2.76
C ALA A 219 -5.15 6.85 1.51
N MET A 220 -4.68 6.46 0.32
CA MET A 220 -5.05 7.11 -0.92
C MET A 220 -6.52 6.89 -1.27
N ALA A 221 -7.09 5.69 -1.00
CA ALA A 221 -8.52 5.44 -1.15
C ALA A 221 -9.38 6.33 -0.20
N SER A 222 -8.89 6.57 1.02
CA SER A 222 -9.52 7.57 1.93
C SER A 222 -9.52 8.97 1.33
N ILE A 223 -8.40 9.38 0.73
CA ILE A 223 -8.29 10.68 0.05
C ILE A 223 -9.26 10.77 -1.13
N LEU A 224 -9.33 9.71 -1.96
CA LEU A 224 -10.28 9.67 -3.08
C LEU A 224 -11.73 9.76 -2.61
N GLY A 225 -12.11 9.05 -1.55
CA GLY A 225 -13.46 9.13 -0.98
C GLY A 225 -13.80 10.50 -0.39
N ALA A 226 -12.82 11.21 0.19
CA ALA A 226 -13.01 12.54 0.75
C ALA A 226 -13.07 13.64 -0.33
N GLU A 227 -12.19 13.55 -1.34
CA GLU A 227 -11.99 14.60 -2.34
C GLU A 227 -12.87 14.43 -3.59
N TYR A 228 -13.33 13.21 -3.88
CA TYR A 228 -14.15 12.87 -5.07
C TYR A 228 -15.40 12.06 -4.71
N PRO A 229 -16.22 12.51 -3.72
CA PRO A 229 -17.43 11.77 -3.31
C PRO A 229 -18.47 11.69 -4.42
N GLU A 230 -18.38 12.54 -5.46
CA GLU A 230 -19.24 12.49 -6.64
C GLU A 230 -18.76 11.43 -7.66
N LEU A 231 -17.55 10.87 -7.52
CA LEU A 231 -17.03 9.82 -8.39
C LEU A 231 -17.16 8.45 -7.72
N PHE A 232 -16.83 8.35 -6.45
CA PHE A 232 -16.81 7.08 -5.73
C PHE A 232 -18.09 6.88 -4.89
N ALA A 233 -18.81 5.80 -5.12
CA ALA A 233 -20.04 5.45 -4.41
C ALA A 233 -19.77 4.83 -3.03
N ALA A 234 -18.62 4.17 -2.85
CA ALA A 234 -18.13 3.64 -1.58
C ALA A 234 -16.61 3.42 -1.64
N ILE A 235 -15.97 3.28 -0.46
CA ILE A 235 -14.53 3.01 -0.34
C ILE A 235 -14.25 1.85 0.62
N GLY A 236 -13.14 1.13 0.37
CA GLY A 236 -12.63 0.04 1.19
C GLY A 236 -11.19 0.31 1.66
N ILE A 237 -10.96 0.32 2.96
CA ILE A 237 -9.68 0.67 3.55
C ILE A 237 -9.13 -0.53 4.32
N HIS A 238 -8.00 -1.09 3.86
CA HIS A 238 -7.32 -2.15 4.60
C HIS A 238 -6.01 -1.63 5.20
N SER A 239 -5.90 -1.64 6.53
CA SER A 239 -4.69 -1.20 7.25
C SER A 239 -4.19 0.18 6.80
N GLY A 240 -5.11 1.09 6.45
CA GLY A 240 -4.85 2.43 5.94
C GLY A 240 -5.06 3.52 6.98
N LEU A 241 -5.09 4.77 6.53
CA LEU A 241 -5.24 5.96 7.35
C LEU A 241 -6.34 6.88 6.81
N ALA A 242 -6.88 7.74 7.67
CA ALA A 242 -7.83 8.78 7.27
C ALA A 242 -7.15 9.85 6.39
N ALA A 243 -7.91 10.46 5.50
CA ALA A 243 -7.43 11.56 4.67
C ALA A 243 -7.01 12.77 5.53
N GLY A 244 -5.98 13.48 5.13
CA GLY A 244 -5.50 14.69 5.82
C GLY A 244 -4.67 14.42 7.08
N THR A 245 -4.28 13.18 7.36
CA THR A 245 -3.53 12.83 8.58
C THR A 245 -2.03 13.12 8.52
N GLY A 246 -1.45 13.21 7.33
CA GLY A 246 -0.05 13.58 7.10
C GLY A 246 0.07 15.00 6.56
N LYS A 247 1.15 15.70 6.93
CA LYS A 247 1.55 17.01 6.38
C LYS A 247 2.94 16.97 5.77
N ASP A 248 3.67 15.89 6.02
CA ASP A 248 4.99 15.55 5.55
C ASP A 248 5.28 14.09 5.95
N MET A 249 6.43 13.56 5.54
CA MET A 249 6.83 12.19 5.83
C MET A 249 6.90 11.91 7.35
N ILE A 250 7.39 12.86 8.15
CA ILE A 250 7.57 12.67 9.60
C ILE A 250 6.23 12.57 10.30
N SER A 251 5.33 13.50 10.02
CA SER A 251 3.97 13.48 10.57
C SER A 251 3.16 12.29 10.06
N GLY A 252 3.37 11.86 8.81
CA GLY A 252 2.79 10.63 8.27
C GLY A 252 3.24 9.39 9.04
N LEU A 253 4.54 9.21 9.26
CA LEU A 253 5.09 8.11 10.05
C LEU A 253 4.60 8.15 11.51
N HIS A 254 4.47 9.35 12.09
CA HIS A 254 3.90 9.51 13.43
C HIS A 254 2.43 9.08 13.46
N ALA A 255 1.61 9.50 12.48
CA ALA A 255 0.21 9.15 12.38
C ALA A 255 -0.02 7.65 12.21
N MET A 256 0.88 6.94 11.52
CA MET A 256 0.81 5.46 11.43
C MET A 256 0.84 4.80 12.81
N LYS A 257 1.59 5.35 13.77
CA LYS A 257 1.73 4.80 15.13
C LYS A 257 0.74 5.40 16.14
N HIS A 258 0.39 6.66 15.94
CA HIS A 258 -0.44 7.45 16.84
C HIS A 258 -1.64 8.00 16.05
N PRO A 259 -2.76 7.24 16.00
CA PRO A 259 -3.93 7.63 15.23
C PRO A 259 -4.43 9.02 15.63
N PRO A 260 -4.48 9.98 14.71
CA PRO A 260 -5.00 11.32 15.01
C PRO A 260 -6.51 11.32 15.06
N SER A 261 -7.09 12.41 15.60
CA SER A 261 -8.50 12.70 15.42
C SER A 261 -8.67 13.34 14.03
N PRO A 262 -9.29 12.64 13.05
CA PRO A 262 -9.44 13.16 11.71
C PRO A 262 -10.51 14.24 11.64
N THR A 263 -10.37 15.15 10.67
CA THR A 263 -11.44 16.07 10.29
C THR A 263 -12.54 15.27 9.59
N PRO A 264 -13.83 15.43 9.95
CA PRO A 264 -14.92 14.79 9.23
C PRO A 264 -14.87 15.13 7.72
N ALA A 265 -15.03 14.13 6.89
CA ALA A 265 -15.16 14.31 5.45
C ALA A 265 -16.62 14.72 5.16
N GLY A 266 -16.95 15.98 5.07
CA GLY A 266 -18.23 16.56 4.64
C GLY A 266 -19.43 15.59 4.59
N GLN A 267 -19.98 15.34 3.39
CA GLN A 267 -20.86 14.20 3.12
C GLN A 267 -19.98 12.98 2.84
N GLY A 268 -19.68 12.17 3.88
CA GLY A 268 -18.85 10.98 3.73
C GLY A 268 -19.50 9.94 2.82
N VAL A 269 -18.70 9.32 1.97
CA VAL A 269 -19.14 8.12 1.22
C VAL A 269 -19.19 6.92 2.16
N PRO A 270 -20.04 5.90 1.89
CA PRO A 270 -20.02 4.63 2.61
C PRO A 270 -18.61 4.01 2.66
N VAL A 271 -18.23 3.45 3.82
CA VAL A 271 -16.88 2.96 4.05
C VAL A 271 -16.85 1.59 4.72
N ILE A 272 -16.04 0.67 4.18
CA ILE A 272 -15.69 -0.60 4.83
C ILE A 272 -14.21 -0.60 5.19
N VAL A 273 -13.90 -0.95 6.44
CA VAL A 273 -12.54 -0.93 6.98
C VAL A 273 -12.15 -2.32 7.48
N PHE A 274 -10.97 -2.80 7.08
CA PHE A 274 -10.30 -3.97 7.63
C PHE A 274 -9.02 -3.55 8.35
N HIS A 275 -8.77 -4.11 9.53
CA HIS A 275 -7.53 -3.91 10.26
C HIS A 275 -7.19 -5.09 11.16
N GLY A 276 -5.92 -5.47 11.21
CA GLY A 276 -5.42 -6.44 12.17
C GLY A 276 -5.07 -5.78 13.50
N ASP A 277 -5.44 -6.38 14.65
CA ASP A 277 -5.08 -5.81 15.96
C ASP A 277 -3.62 -6.04 16.37
N ALA A 278 -2.91 -6.93 15.65
CA ALA A 278 -1.46 -7.12 15.75
C ALA A 278 -0.67 -6.40 14.65
N ASP A 279 -1.26 -5.41 13.98
CA ASP A 279 -0.57 -4.61 12.98
C ASP A 279 0.44 -3.66 13.65
N HIS A 280 1.73 -4.00 13.49
CA HIS A 280 2.84 -3.22 14.02
C HIS A 280 3.35 -2.15 13.05
N VAL A 281 2.82 -2.06 11.83
CA VAL A 281 3.17 -1.04 10.83
C VAL A 281 2.23 0.16 10.95
N VAL A 282 0.91 -0.08 10.86
CA VAL A 282 -0.14 0.92 11.03
C VAL A 282 -0.99 0.52 12.21
N ASN A 283 -1.04 1.33 13.26
CA ASN A 283 -1.84 1.06 14.45
C ASN A 283 -3.33 0.91 14.10
N ALA A 284 -3.97 -0.13 14.62
CA ALA A 284 -5.37 -0.45 14.33
C ALA A 284 -6.37 0.68 14.63
N GLY A 285 -6.05 1.57 15.57
CA GLY A 285 -6.83 2.78 15.81
C GLY A 285 -6.96 3.73 14.61
N ASN A 286 -6.09 3.59 13.59
CA ASN A 286 -6.26 4.31 12.33
C ASN A 286 -7.52 3.85 11.57
N GLY A 287 -7.88 2.57 11.64
CA GLY A 287 -9.15 2.07 11.10
C GLY A 287 -10.36 2.77 11.74
N GLU A 288 -10.33 2.95 13.06
CA GLU A 288 -11.39 3.70 13.77
C GLU A 288 -11.37 5.20 13.38
N ALA A 289 -10.18 5.78 13.13
CA ALA A 289 -10.08 7.16 12.66
C ALA A 289 -10.72 7.33 11.29
N VAL A 290 -10.52 6.38 10.35
CA VAL A 290 -11.21 6.36 9.05
C VAL A 290 -12.73 6.32 9.25
N LEU A 291 -13.23 5.41 10.10
CA LEU A 291 -14.68 5.34 10.37
C LEU A 291 -15.21 6.67 10.89
N ARG A 292 -14.55 7.29 11.86
CA ARG A 292 -14.95 8.61 12.39
C ARG A 292 -14.95 9.68 11.31
N GLN A 293 -14.01 9.64 10.37
CA GLN A 293 -13.96 10.61 9.28
C GLN A 293 -15.17 10.53 8.36
N PHE A 294 -15.57 9.33 7.95
CA PHE A 294 -16.62 9.13 6.95
C PHE A 294 -18.03 9.00 7.54
N SER A 295 -18.16 8.61 8.82
CA SER A 295 -19.45 8.51 9.50
C SER A 295 -19.77 9.70 10.41
N GLY A 296 -18.82 10.62 10.65
CA GLY A 296 -18.84 11.59 11.74
C GLY A 296 -20.11 12.42 11.88
N ALA A 297 -20.64 12.98 10.80
CA ALA A 297 -21.86 13.80 10.85
C ALA A 297 -23.13 13.00 11.14
N GLN A 298 -23.13 11.69 10.84
CA GLN A 298 -24.30 10.80 10.96
C GLN A 298 -24.16 9.79 12.09
N ALA A 299 -23.01 9.71 12.76
CA ALA A 299 -22.69 8.66 13.75
C ALA A 299 -23.71 8.56 14.89
N GLY A 300 -24.27 9.69 15.32
CA GLY A 300 -25.29 9.74 16.39
C GLY A 300 -26.67 9.22 16.00
N SER A 301 -26.98 9.11 14.70
CA SER A 301 -28.27 8.64 14.17
C SER A 301 -28.21 7.21 13.62
N MET A 302 -27.02 6.59 13.57
CA MET A 302 -26.84 5.23 13.06
C MET A 302 -27.03 4.17 14.15
N GLN A 303 -27.68 3.08 13.79
CA GLN A 303 -27.73 1.88 14.61
C GLN A 303 -26.44 1.08 14.41
N ARG A 304 -25.79 0.68 15.50
CA ARG A 304 -24.59 -0.15 15.50
C ARG A 304 -24.93 -1.58 15.87
N GLU A 305 -24.56 -2.50 15.00
CA GLU A 305 -24.56 -3.94 15.25
C GLU A 305 -23.11 -4.42 15.44
N ARG A 306 -22.88 -5.33 16.38
CA ARG A 306 -21.58 -5.97 16.59
C ARG A 306 -21.74 -7.48 16.53
N GLN A 307 -20.82 -8.11 15.80
CA GLN A 307 -20.73 -9.56 15.65
C GLN A 307 -19.28 -10.00 15.88
N ASP A 308 -19.08 -10.96 16.77
CA ASP A 308 -17.82 -11.67 16.90
C ASP A 308 -17.92 -13.01 16.16
N GLY A 309 -16.86 -13.41 15.44
CA GLY A 309 -16.88 -14.61 14.63
C GLY A 309 -15.50 -15.21 14.41
N ASN A 310 -15.46 -16.28 13.62
CA ASN A 310 -14.23 -16.91 13.14
C ASN A 310 -14.38 -17.21 11.65
N ALA A 311 -13.37 -16.85 10.87
CA ALA A 311 -13.28 -17.17 9.45
C ALA A 311 -11.82 -17.49 9.10
N GLY A 312 -11.59 -18.53 8.29
CA GLY A 312 -10.26 -18.93 7.86
C GLY A 312 -9.27 -19.21 9.01
N GLY A 313 -9.76 -19.58 10.19
CA GLY A 313 -8.93 -19.86 11.37
C GLY A 313 -8.59 -18.62 12.23
N ARG A 314 -9.04 -17.43 11.89
CA ARG A 314 -8.88 -16.21 12.71
C ARG A 314 -10.20 -15.73 13.27
N ARG A 315 -10.15 -15.28 14.52
CA ARG A 315 -11.28 -14.56 15.13
C ARG A 315 -11.34 -13.15 14.57
N PHE A 316 -12.54 -12.60 14.49
CA PHE A 316 -12.76 -11.21 14.12
C PHE A 316 -13.90 -10.61 14.96
N THR A 317 -13.88 -9.28 15.06
CA THR A 317 -15.01 -8.48 15.50
C THR A 317 -15.47 -7.63 14.32
N ARG A 318 -16.69 -7.84 13.86
CA ARG A 318 -17.35 -7.00 12.85
C ARG A 318 -18.27 -6.01 13.53
N SER A 319 -18.17 -4.75 13.21
CA SER A 319 -19.13 -3.70 13.60
C SER A 319 -19.73 -3.10 12.35
N CYS A 320 -21.04 -2.96 12.31
CA CYS A 320 -21.78 -2.43 11.16
C CYS A 320 -22.66 -1.27 11.63
N TRP A 321 -22.66 -0.16 10.91
CA TRP A 321 -23.49 1.01 11.18
C TRP A 321 -24.49 1.19 10.05
N ARG A 322 -25.77 1.24 10.41
CA ARG A 322 -26.89 1.38 9.50
C ARG A 322 -27.63 2.69 9.74
N ASP A 323 -28.08 3.30 8.66
CA ASP A 323 -29.01 4.44 8.76
C ASP A 323 -30.43 4.01 9.14
N ALA A 324 -31.35 5.00 9.27
CA ALA A 324 -32.73 4.75 9.59
C ALA A 324 -33.49 3.92 8.54
N GLN A 325 -32.96 3.83 7.33
CA GLN A 325 -33.50 3.01 6.22
C GLN A 325 -32.87 1.59 6.19
N GLY A 326 -31.98 1.27 7.13
CA GLY A 326 -31.30 -0.02 7.23
C GLY A 326 -30.11 -0.16 6.27
N ARG A 327 -29.71 0.88 5.52
CA ARG A 327 -28.55 0.82 4.61
C ARG A 327 -27.25 0.82 5.43
N ARG A 328 -26.30 -0.04 5.08
CA ARG A 328 -24.97 -0.07 5.71
C ARG A 328 -24.17 1.14 5.22
N LEU A 329 -23.82 2.07 6.10
CA LEU A 329 -23.03 3.23 5.76
C LEU A 329 -21.56 3.10 6.18
N ALA A 330 -21.31 2.32 7.24
CA ALA A 330 -19.96 2.03 7.68
C ALA A 330 -19.86 0.60 8.20
N GLU A 331 -18.70 -0.03 7.96
CA GLU A 331 -18.41 -1.37 8.44
C GLU A 331 -16.95 -1.48 8.87
N HIS A 332 -16.68 -2.17 9.99
CA HIS A 332 -15.34 -2.37 10.53
C HIS A 332 -15.10 -3.82 10.85
N TRP A 333 -14.05 -4.38 10.29
CA TRP A 333 -13.54 -5.71 10.58
C TRP A 333 -12.22 -5.60 11.33
N LEU A 334 -12.24 -5.87 12.62
CA LEU A 334 -11.03 -6.03 13.43
C LEU A 334 -10.65 -7.51 13.46
N VAL A 335 -9.56 -7.86 12.77
CA VAL A 335 -9.10 -9.25 12.64
C VAL A 335 -8.06 -9.54 13.69
N HIS A 336 -8.38 -10.46 14.64
CA HIS A 336 -7.56 -10.71 15.82
C HIS A 336 -6.29 -11.49 15.48
N GLY A 337 -5.14 -11.02 15.98
CA GLY A 337 -3.83 -11.60 15.76
C GLY A 337 -3.29 -11.42 14.34
N MET A 338 -3.94 -10.64 13.48
CA MET A 338 -3.46 -10.35 12.13
C MET A 338 -2.50 -9.17 12.15
N GLY A 339 -1.38 -9.31 11.43
CA GLY A 339 -0.40 -8.24 11.19
C GLY A 339 -0.81 -7.31 10.03
N HIS A 340 0.19 -6.63 9.46
CA HIS A 340 0.01 -5.71 8.32
C HIS A 340 -0.11 -6.48 7.00
N ALA A 341 -1.28 -7.03 6.71
CA ALA A 341 -1.51 -7.89 5.56
C ALA A 341 -2.98 -7.87 5.13
N TRP A 342 -3.26 -8.16 3.85
CA TRP A 342 -4.61 -8.29 3.30
C TRP A 342 -5.29 -9.56 3.84
N ALA A 343 -6.41 -9.42 4.54
CA ALA A 343 -7.13 -10.51 5.17
C ALA A 343 -7.78 -11.45 4.13
N GLY A 344 -7.64 -12.76 4.32
CA GLY A 344 -8.15 -13.77 3.39
C GLY A 344 -7.47 -13.78 2.03
N GLY A 345 -6.29 -13.12 1.90
CA GLY A 345 -5.55 -13.02 0.65
C GLY A 345 -4.86 -14.31 0.23
N LYS A 346 -4.25 -14.32 -0.93
CA LYS A 346 -3.52 -15.45 -1.51
C LYS A 346 -2.01 -15.27 -1.37
N ALA A 347 -1.29 -16.34 -1.05
CA ALA A 347 0.17 -16.35 -0.94
C ALA A 347 0.89 -16.07 -2.28
N ALA A 348 0.16 -15.97 -3.39
CA ALA A 348 0.69 -15.58 -4.69
C ALA A 348 1.10 -14.11 -4.76
N GLY A 349 0.58 -13.26 -3.87
CA GLY A 349 0.99 -11.87 -3.71
C GLY A 349 1.60 -11.60 -2.34
N SER A 350 2.34 -10.51 -2.24
CA SER A 350 2.96 -10.07 -0.99
C SER A 350 1.94 -9.41 -0.04
N HIS A 351 2.31 -9.25 1.23
CA HIS A 351 1.49 -8.61 2.26
C HIS A 351 0.06 -9.17 2.35
N THR A 352 -0.06 -10.50 2.35
CA THR A 352 -1.31 -11.23 2.47
C THR A 352 -1.32 -12.16 3.68
N ASP A 353 -2.48 -12.37 4.27
CA ASP A 353 -2.73 -13.38 5.29
C ASP A 353 -3.89 -14.25 4.80
N ALA A 354 -3.60 -15.51 4.49
CA ALA A 354 -4.61 -16.45 3.99
C ALA A 354 -5.66 -16.84 5.05
N SER A 355 -5.38 -16.51 6.31
CA SER A 355 -6.29 -16.71 7.43
C SER A 355 -7.21 -15.49 7.60
N GLY A 356 -8.40 -15.70 8.11
CA GLY A 356 -9.34 -14.62 8.42
C GLY A 356 -10.45 -14.45 7.37
N PRO A 357 -11.30 -13.44 7.56
CA PRO A 357 -12.37 -13.13 6.61
C PRO A 357 -11.76 -12.67 5.28
N ASN A 358 -12.42 -13.01 4.16
CA ASN A 358 -11.97 -12.61 2.84
C ASN A 358 -12.32 -11.13 2.58
N ALA A 359 -11.33 -10.24 2.76
CA ALA A 359 -11.54 -8.80 2.63
C ALA A 359 -12.03 -8.40 1.23
N SER A 360 -11.57 -9.08 0.16
CA SER A 360 -12.00 -8.77 -1.21
C SER A 360 -13.49 -9.09 -1.41
N SER A 361 -13.95 -10.25 -0.95
CA SER A 361 -15.37 -10.64 -1.05
C SER A 361 -16.26 -9.73 -0.23
N GLU A 362 -15.87 -9.43 1.02
CA GLU A 362 -16.65 -8.57 1.90
C GLU A 362 -16.70 -7.12 1.41
N MET A 363 -15.58 -6.59 0.89
CA MET A 363 -15.55 -5.26 0.27
C MET A 363 -16.43 -5.20 -0.96
N LEU A 364 -16.35 -6.19 -1.87
CA LEU A 364 -17.19 -6.17 -3.07
C LEU A 364 -18.67 -6.32 -2.72
N ALA A 365 -19.03 -7.20 -1.78
CA ALA A 365 -20.40 -7.32 -1.32
C ALA A 365 -20.93 -6.01 -0.70
N PHE A 366 -20.09 -5.32 0.09
CA PHE A 366 -20.42 -4.00 0.62
C PHE A 366 -20.60 -2.97 -0.52
N PHE A 367 -19.70 -2.93 -1.49
CA PHE A 367 -19.74 -1.98 -2.60
C PHE A 367 -21.00 -2.11 -3.44
N LEU A 368 -21.40 -3.34 -3.77
CA LEU A 368 -22.56 -3.59 -4.62
C LEU A 368 -23.90 -3.20 -3.98
N GLU A 369 -23.95 -2.95 -2.66
CA GLU A 369 -25.11 -2.35 -2.01
C GLU A 369 -25.22 -0.83 -2.25
N HIS A 370 -24.15 -0.20 -2.74
CA HIS A 370 -24.07 1.24 -2.90
C HIS A 370 -23.99 1.65 -4.36
N GLY A 371 -24.92 2.51 -4.75
CA GLY A 371 -24.93 3.22 -6.01
C GLY A 371 -25.26 4.68 -5.78
N ARG A 372 -24.87 5.54 -6.69
CA ARG A 372 -25.12 6.99 -6.63
C ARG A 372 -26.32 7.39 -7.44
#